data_1c2647ed6a4b3672c06a2d6e21027256
#
_entry.id   1c2647ed6a4b3672c06a2d6e21027256
#
_cell.length_a   1.000
_cell.length_b   1.000
_cell.length_c   1.000
_cell.angle_alpha   90.00
_cell.angle_beta   90.00
_cell.angle_gamma   90.00
#
_symmetry.space_group_name_H-M   'P 1'
#
loop_
_entity.id
_entity.type
_entity.pdbx_description
1 polymer ?
#
loop_
_entity_poly.entity_id
_entity_poly.type
_entity_poly.pdbx_seq_one_letter_code
_entity_poly.pdbx_strand_id
1 'polypeptide(L)'
;MPKALFRILTKKVFIIANIFVALLFLIGCYAGVLFAKEWWFIGFFTLSAFYLLIVLLIFFIFWLFAKSKWSLLLVGVLLFSYKHIIKIIPFRADTSFAIEKKEDAIRVMSWNVAQFDIMNYRKSPDIHDKMISLVNEYQPDIACFQEMVAGDSVIDLDNAYYHKFSFYSIVDFELSMHFPDEYYSYNWKEDYLAYQHFGIIIFSKYPIVNRHTIATYPYDYNSIFQFVDVVKNTDTVRVFNIHLQSLKFSNANLKYIDNPTIESGADVKKTKSVLSKFKLGFIKHQQQADRVKEEINKSPYPVIICGDFNDVPNSYAYETIGKGLQNAFEEKGVGLGRTFSGIAPTLRIDNIFVGPQYQVSQFICVNKKLSDHFPIIADITRLQHQ
;
A
#
# COMPACT_ATOMS: atom_id res chain seq x y z
N MET A 1 41.96 1.73 32.84
CA MET A 1 42.38 1.97 31.44
C MET A 1 42.87 3.41 31.28
N PRO A 2 43.98 3.70 30.61
CA PRO A 2 44.39 5.07 30.33
C PRO A 2 43.29 5.78 29.50
N LYS A 3 42.97 7.03 29.88
CA LYS A 3 41.89 7.84 29.18
C LYS A 3 42.07 7.89 27.65
N ALA A 4 43.33 7.88 27.17
CA ALA A 4 43.63 7.85 25.72
C ALA A 4 43.19 6.55 25.03
N LEU A 5 43.43 5.39 25.65
CA LEU A 5 43.03 4.09 25.08
C LEU A 5 41.51 3.95 25.02
N PHE A 6 40.82 4.39 26.07
CA PHE A 6 39.36 4.42 26.11
C PHE A 6 38.78 5.27 24.96
N ARG A 7 39.31 6.49 24.74
CA ARG A 7 38.89 7.38 23.66
C ARG A 7 39.11 6.80 22.27
N ILE A 8 40.25 6.11 22.06
CA ILE A 8 40.57 5.46 20.79
C ILE A 8 39.59 4.29 20.54
N LEU A 9 39.32 3.46 21.54
CA LEU A 9 38.42 2.32 21.44
C LEU A 9 36.98 2.78 21.15
N THR A 10 36.48 3.76 21.90
CA THR A 10 35.15 4.34 21.67
C THR A 10 34.99 4.88 20.25
N LYS A 11 36.01 5.63 19.77
CA LYS A 11 35.99 6.15 18.39
C LYS A 11 35.90 5.02 17.36
N LYS A 12 36.66 3.92 17.52
CA LYS A 12 36.61 2.75 16.61
C LYS A 12 35.25 2.09 16.64
N VAL A 13 34.64 1.88 17.79
CA VAL A 13 33.29 1.30 17.93
C VAL A 13 32.26 2.16 17.22
N PHE A 14 32.30 3.49 17.40
CA PHE A 14 31.39 4.41 16.69
C PHE A 14 31.56 4.37 15.17
N ILE A 15 32.79 4.26 14.67
CA ILE A 15 33.07 4.12 13.24
C ILE A 15 32.45 2.81 12.69
N ILE A 16 32.70 1.71 13.39
CA ILE A 16 32.18 0.39 12.98
C ILE A 16 30.64 0.40 12.98
N ALA A 17 30.03 0.94 14.04
CA ALA A 17 28.56 1.06 14.12
C ALA A 17 27.99 1.92 12.99
N ASN A 18 28.65 3.06 12.68
CA ASN A 18 28.23 3.93 11.57
C ASN A 18 28.29 3.22 10.22
N ILE A 19 29.38 2.50 9.91
CA ILE A 19 29.52 1.73 8.67
C ILE A 19 28.45 0.64 8.62
N PHE A 20 28.22 -0.07 9.72
CA PHE A 20 27.24 -1.13 9.78
C PHE A 20 25.82 -0.61 9.51
N VAL A 21 25.39 0.48 10.16
CA VAL A 21 24.09 1.11 9.92
C VAL A 21 23.97 1.60 8.48
N ALA A 22 25.04 2.18 7.92
CA ALA A 22 25.05 2.61 6.52
C ALA A 22 24.83 1.43 5.55
N LEU A 23 25.48 0.30 5.80
CA LEU A 23 25.28 -0.92 4.99
C LEU A 23 23.86 -1.47 5.11
N LEU A 24 23.28 -1.54 6.33
CA LEU A 24 21.91 -1.99 6.52
C LEU A 24 20.91 -1.06 5.81
N PHE A 25 21.13 0.25 5.88
CA PHE A 25 20.32 1.24 5.18
C PHE A 25 20.39 1.06 3.67
N LEU A 26 21.58 0.88 3.10
CA LEU A 26 21.76 0.62 1.67
C LEU A 26 21.06 -0.67 1.25
N ILE A 27 21.17 -1.76 2.03
CA ILE A 27 20.44 -3.01 1.77
C ILE A 27 18.95 -2.72 1.75
N GLY A 28 18.40 -1.97 2.69
CA GLY A 28 16.98 -1.61 2.75
C GLY A 28 16.53 -0.76 1.55
N CYS A 29 17.36 0.20 1.10
CA CYS A 29 17.08 1.02 -0.08
C CYS A 29 17.06 0.20 -1.38
N TYR A 30 17.98 -0.75 -1.53
CA TYR A 30 18.14 -1.52 -2.77
C TYR A 30 17.53 -2.92 -2.70
N ALA A 31 16.68 -3.19 -1.72
CA ALA A 31 16.04 -4.49 -1.52
C ALA A 31 15.27 -4.97 -2.75
N GLY A 32 14.60 -4.07 -3.47
CA GLY A 32 13.88 -4.40 -4.70
C GLY A 32 14.75 -5.01 -5.82
N VAL A 33 16.07 -4.72 -5.82
CA VAL A 33 17.03 -5.27 -6.77
C VAL A 33 17.75 -6.50 -6.20
N LEU A 34 17.98 -6.52 -4.89
CA LEU A 34 18.74 -7.56 -4.18
C LEU A 34 17.87 -8.75 -3.76
N PHE A 35 16.55 -8.57 -3.73
CA PHE A 35 15.63 -9.57 -3.21
C PHE A 35 15.64 -10.83 -4.08
N ALA A 36 15.89 -11.96 -3.43
CA ALA A 36 15.69 -13.28 -3.99
C ALA A 36 14.94 -14.13 -2.97
N LYS A 37 14.26 -15.19 -3.41
CA LYS A 37 13.48 -16.07 -2.55
C LYS A 37 14.25 -16.56 -1.33
N GLU A 38 15.53 -16.85 -1.52
CA GLU A 38 16.44 -17.31 -0.47
C GLU A 38 16.82 -16.19 0.53
N TRP A 39 16.73 -14.93 0.09
CA TRP A 39 17.15 -13.74 0.85
C TRP A 39 15.94 -12.95 1.39
N TRP A 40 14.82 -13.64 1.63
CA TRP A 40 13.57 -13.04 2.09
C TRP A 40 13.74 -12.07 3.28
N PHE A 41 14.72 -12.31 4.16
CA PHE A 41 15.01 -11.47 5.32
C PHE A 41 15.44 -10.03 4.98
N ILE A 42 15.84 -9.78 3.72
CA ILE A 42 16.16 -8.42 3.24
C ILE A 42 14.93 -7.50 3.39
N GLY A 43 13.72 -8.03 3.28
CA GLY A 43 12.48 -7.28 3.50
C GLY A 43 12.40 -6.56 4.86
N PHE A 44 13.06 -7.09 5.91
CA PHE A 44 13.12 -6.40 7.19
C PHE A 44 13.92 -5.09 7.14
N PHE A 45 14.97 -5.02 6.33
CA PHE A 45 15.76 -3.80 6.16
C PHE A 45 14.96 -2.74 5.40
N THR A 46 14.09 -3.15 4.46
CA THR A 46 13.16 -2.25 3.78
C THR A 46 12.15 -1.67 4.76
N LEU A 47 11.52 -2.49 5.59
CA LEU A 47 10.62 -2.03 6.66
C LEU A 47 11.32 -1.09 7.65
N SER A 48 12.61 -1.32 7.90
CA SER A 48 13.42 -0.53 8.84
C SER A 48 14.09 0.68 8.20
N ALA A 49 14.02 0.87 6.89
CA ALA A 49 14.80 1.86 6.14
C ALA A 49 14.62 3.29 6.66
N PHE A 50 13.40 3.69 7.03
CA PHE A 50 13.14 4.99 7.64
C PHE A 50 13.86 5.18 8.97
N TYR A 51 13.82 4.20 9.85
CA TYR A 51 14.48 4.27 11.16
C TYR A 51 16.00 4.24 11.01
N LEU A 52 16.52 3.45 10.07
CA LEU A 52 17.94 3.43 9.73
C LEU A 52 18.41 4.79 9.18
N LEU A 53 17.57 5.46 8.38
CA LEU A 53 17.82 6.83 7.91
C LEU A 53 17.95 7.80 9.08
N ILE A 54 17.05 7.74 10.06
CA ILE A 54 17.13 8.59 11.26
C ILE A 54 18.45 8.36 12.00
N VAL A 55 18.83 7.10 12.21
CA VAL A 55 20.10 6.77 12.89
C VAL A 55 21.31 7.29 12.10
N LEU A 56 21.28 7.17 10.75
CA LEU A 56 22.33 7.74 9.91
C LEU A 56 22.41 9.25 10.01
N LEU A 57 21.29 9.96 10.07
CA LEU A 57 21.27 11.41 10.25
C LEU A 57 21.83 11.82 11.62
N ILE A 58 21.55 11.04 12.68
CA ILE A 58 22.15 11.25 14.01
C ILE A 58 23.68 11.07 13.94
N PHE A 59 24.18 10.02 13.27
CA PHE A 59 25.62 9.84 13.06
C PHE A 59 26.22 10.99 12.22
N PHE A 60 25.51 11.45 11.20
CA PHE A 60 25.94 12.54 10.34
C PHE A 60 26.14 13.84 11.17
N ILE A 61 25.14 14.22 11.96
CA ILE A 61 25.20 15.38 12.84
C ILE A 61 26.35 15.23 13.83
N PHE A 62 26.51 14.07 14.45
CA PHE A 62 27.61 13.79 15.39
C PHE A 62 28.97 13.99 14.72
N TRP A 63 29.19 13.44 13.52
CA TRP A 63 30.47 13.56 12.83
C TRP A 63 30.75 14.98 12.31
N LEU A 64 29.73 15.76 11.99
CA LEU A 64 29.86 17.18 11.66
C LEU A 64 30.40 17.96 12.86
N PHE A 65 29.82 17.82 14.05
CA PHE A 65 30.30 18.47 15.28
C PHE A 65 31.68 17.99 15.67
N ALA A 66 32.00 16.72 15.47
CA ALA A 66 33.32 16.17 15.70
C ALA A 66 34.36 16.56 14.64
N LYS A 67 34.00 17.38 13.64
CA LYS A 67 34.85 17.79 12.50
C LYS A 67 35.59 16.61 11.85
N SER A 68 34.89 15.49 11.65
CA SER A 68 35.48 14.24 11.22
C SER A 68 35.19 13.96 9.74
N LYS A 69 36.19 13.42 9.03
CA LYS A 69 36.04 12.97 7.63
C LYS A 69 34.95 11.88 7.44
N TRP A 70 34.50 11.24 8.50
CA TRP A 70 33.38 10.26 8.45
C TRP A 70 32.04 10.87 8.06
N SER A 71 31.88 12.20 8.23
CA SER A 71 30.71 12.91 7.67
C SER A 71 30.65 12.81 6.14
N LEU A 72 31.79 12.79 5.43
CA LEU A 72 31.82 12.67 3.96
C LEU A 72 31.33 11.31 3.49
N LEU A 73 31.63 10.22 4.23
CA LEU A 73 31.08 8.91 3.94
C LEU A 73 29.53 8.95 3.93
N LEU A 74 28.95 9.58 4.95
CA LEU A 74 27.49 9.68 5.07
C LEU A 74 26.87 10.57 4.01
N VAL A 75 27.53 11.66 3.62
CA VAL A 75 27.11 12.45 2.45
C VAL A 75 27.07 11.57 1.21
N GLY A 76 28.10 10.77 0.98
CA GLY A 76 28.14 9.82 -0.16
C GLY A 76 26.99 8.81 -0.12
N VAL A 77 26.70 8.22 1.06
CA VAL A 77 25.58 7.28 1.24
C VAL A 77 24.24 7.96 0.96
N LEU A 78 24.00 9.14 1.50
CA LEU A 78 22.75 9.88 1.32
C LEU A 78 22.54 10.29 -0.16
N LEU A 79 23.59 10.76 -0.83
CA LEU A 79 23.53 11.11 -2.25
C LEU A 79 23.28 9.87 -3.13
N PHE A 80 23.96 8.76 -2.85
CA PHE A 80 23.76 7.51 -3.58
C PHE A 80 22.34 6.97 -3.40
N SER A 81 21.77 7.12 -2.20
CA SER A 81 20.41 6.64 -1.87
C SER A 81 19.31 7.69 -2.10
N TYR A 82 19.61 8.85 -2.67
CA TYR A 82 18.69 9.97 -2.78
C TYR A 82 17.33 9.60 -3.38
N LYS A 83 17.32 8.86 -4.51
CA LYS A 83 16.07 8.40 -5.16
C LYS A 83 15.23 7.51 -4.25
N HIS A 84 15.87 6.64 -3.46
CA HIS A 84 15.19 5.75 -2.51
C HIS A 84 14.70 6.49 -1.27
N ILE A 85 15.43 7.52 -0.83
CA ILE A 85 15.00 8.40 0.28
C ILE A 85 13.73 9.15 -0.10
N ILE A 86 13.66 9.70 -1.32
CA ILE A 86 12.45 10.39 -1.83
C ILE A 86 11.26 9.45 -1.88
N LYS A 87 11.44 8.17 -2.21
CA LYS A 87 10.35 7.19 -2.16
C LYS A 87 9.83 6.99 -0.74
N ILE A 88 10.70 7.02 0.27
CA ILE A 88 10.30 6.88 1.67
C ILE A 88 9.64 8.16 2.18
N ILE A 89 10.27 9.31 1.93
CA ILE A 89 9.83 10.64 2.42
C ILE A 89 9.94 11.63 1.26
N PRO A 90 8.93 11.76 0.41
CA PRO A 90 8.91 12.83 -0.58
C PRO A 90 8.73 14.20 0.09
N PHE A 91 9.34 15.22 -0.52
CA PHE A 91 9.24 16.61 -0.12
C PHE A 91 8.76 17.40 -1.34
N ARG A 92 7.47 17.64 -1.42
CA ARG A 92 6.88 18.46 -2.47
C ARG A 92 6.39 19.78 -1.89
N ALA A 93 6.59 20.87 -2.62
CA ALA A 93 6.19 22.20 -2.17
C ALA A 93 4.68 22.44 -2.30
N ASP A 94 4.07 21.87 -3.34
CA ASP A 94 2.63 21.98 -3.60
C ASP A 94 1.95 20.63 -3.32
N THR A 95 1.31 20.58 -2.17
CA THR A 95 0.54 19.41 -1.67
C THR A 95 -0.93 19.75 -1.45
N SER A 96 -1.39 20.91 -1.97
CA SER A 96 -2.79 21.31 -1.90
C SER A 96 -3.66 20.33 -2.70
N PHE A 97 -4.81 19.99 -2.14
CA PHE A 97 -5.81 19.19 -2.81
C PHE A 97 -7.13 19.97 -2.87
N ALA A 98 -7.61 20.22 -4.09
CA ALA A 98 -8.90 20.86 -4.33
C ALA A 98 -9.97 19.77 -4.56
N ILE A 99 -11.13 19.92 -3.90
CA ILE A 99 -12.28 19.03 -4.14
C ILE A 99 -12.74 19.17 -5.59
N GLU A 100 -12.77 20.39 -6.11
CA GLU A 100 -13.05 20.64 -7.53
C GLU A 100 -11.85 20.18 -8.37
N LYS A 101 -12.08 19.26 -9.30
CA LYS A 101 -11.05 18.76 -10.21
C LYS A 101 -11.07 19.49 -11.54
N LYS A 102 -9.96 19.49 -12.25
CA LYS A 102 -9.90 19.98 -13.64
C LYS A 102 -10.78 19.11 -14.54
N GLU A 103 -11.42 19.72 -15.54
CA GLU A 103 -12.38 19.04 -16.42
C GLU A 103 -11.79 17.85 -17.19
N ASP A 104 -10.53 17.96 -17.63
CA ASP A 104 -9.81 16.90 -18.34
C ASP A 104 -9.20 15.83 -17.43
N ALA A 105 -9.14 16.07 -16.12
CA ALA A 105 -8.58 15.13 -15.17
C ALA A 105 -9.47 13.88 -14.96
N ILE A 106 -8.83 12.76 -14.65
CA ILE A 106 -9.45 11.56 -14.10
C ILE A 106 -9.10 11.51 -12.62
N ARG A 107 -10.13 11.50 -11.76
CA ARG A 107 -9.95 11.29 -10.32
C ARG A 107 -10.04 9.82 -10.00
N VAL A 108 -8.99 9.28 -9.41
CA VAL A 108 -8.88 7.89 -9.03
C VAL A 108 -8.77 7.78 -7.52
N MET A 109 -9.59 6.90 -6.91
CA MET A 109 -9.54 6.55 -5.50
C MET A 109 -9.09 5.11 -5.34
N SER A 110 -8.20 4.82 -4.40
CA SER A 110 -7.89 3.47 -3.94
C SER A 110 -8.13 3.39 -2.44
N TRP A 111 -8.84 2.35 -1.99
CA TRP A 111 -9.17 2.18 -0.59
C TRP A 111 -9.42 0.71 -0.23
N ASN A 112 -8.66 0.16 0.71
CA ASN A 112 -9.04 -1.05 1.40
C ASN A 112 -10.17 -0.71 2.39
N VAL A 113 -11.38 -1.17 2.07
CA VAL A 113 -12.61 -0.78 2.78
C VAL A 113 -12.94 -1.66 3.98
N ALA A 114 -12.10 -2.65 4.30
CA ALA A 114 -12.29 -3.58 5.42
C ALA A 114 -13.76 -4.05 5.52
N GLN A 115 -14.32 -4.53 4.40
CA GLN A 115 -15.69 -5.05 4.29
C GLN A 115 -16.80 -4.02 4.58
N PHE A 116 -16.53 -2.72 4.44
CA PHE A 116 -17.44 -1.65 4.87
C PHE A 116 -17.94 -1.84 6.31
N ASP A 117 -17.07 -2.37 7.16
CA ASP A 117 -17.33 -2.64 8.59
C ASP A 117 -18.55 -3.54 8.87
N ILE A 118 -18.94 -4.42 7.91
CA ILE A 118 -20.13 -5.29 8.03
C ILE A 118 -20.12 -6.14 9.31
N MET A 119 -18.92 -6.54 9.76
CA MET A 119 -18.76 -7.37 10.97
C MET A 119 -19.13 -6.62 12.25
N ASN A 120 -19.03 -5.30 12.24
CA ASN A 120 -19.35 -4.43 13.37
C ASN A 120 -20.64 -3.63 13.16
N TYR A 121 -21.42 -3.91 12.12
CA TYR A 121 -22.63 -3.17 11.75
C TYR A 121 -23.55 -2.87 12.92
N ARG A 122 -23.76 -3.82 13.86
CA ARG A 122 -24.59 -3.62 15.03
C ARG A 122 -24.00 -2.66 16.07
N LYS A 123 -22.67 -2.49 16.09
CA LYS A 123 -21.96 -1.62 17.04
C LYS A 123 -21.77 -0.22 16.49
N SER A 124 -21.61 -0.14 15.17
CA SER A 124 -21.26 1.08 14.43
C SER A 124 -22.02 1.13 13.11
N PRO A 125 -23.37 1.18 13.13
CA PRO A 125 -24.18 1.09 11.90
C PRO A 125 -23.98 2.27 10.95
N ASP A 126 -23.47 3.37 11.44
CA ASP A 126 -23.23 4.61 10.71
C ASP A 126 -21.88 4.65 9.96
N ILE A 127 -21.01 3.68 10.17
CA ILE A 127 -19.70 3.64 9.50
C ILE A 127 -19.87 3.42 7.99
N HIS A 128 -20.71 2.49 7.58
CA HIS A 128 -21.03 2.23 6.18
C HIS A 128 -21.47 3.52 5.46
N ASP A 129 -22.45 4.23 6.00
CA ASP A 129 -22.98 5.46 5.39
C ASP A 129 -21.96 6.60 5.37
N LYS A 130 -21.10 6.68 6.39
CA LYS A 130 -19.96 7.62 6.41
C LYS A 130 -18.93 7.30 5.34
N MET A 131 -18.69 6.01 5.07
CA MET A 131 -17.77 5.59 4.00
C MET A 131 -18.33 5.97 2.63
N ILE A 132 -19.62 5.71 2.36
CA ILE A 132 -20.31 6.14 1.13
C ILE A 132 -20.29 7.67 1.02
N SER A 133 -20.60 8.39 2.09
CA SER A 133 -20.56 9.86 2.11
C SER A 133 -19.17 10.39 1.79
N LEU A 134 -18.11 9.73 2.24
CA LEU A 134 -16.74 10.10 1.91
C LEU A 134 -16.45 9.92 0.40
N VAL A 135 -16.89 8.83 -0.20
CA VAL A 135 -16.73 8.62 -1.65
C VAL A 135 -17.46 9.72 -2.41
N ASN A 136 -18.69 10.06 -1.99
CA ASN A 136 -19.48 11.12 -2.61
C ASN A 136 -18.89 12.53 -2.37
N GLU A 137 -18.21 12.78 -1.25
CA GLU A 137 -17.51 14.03 -0.98
C GLU A 137 -16.38 14.28 -2.00
N TYR A 138 -15.61 13.23 -2.31
CA TYR A 138 -14.46 13.35 -3.23
C TYR A 138 -14.80 13.08 -4.69
N GLN A 139 -15.94 12.49 -4.99
CA GLN A 139 -16.48 12.22 -6.33
C GLN A 139 -15.45 11.61 -7.31
N PRO A 140 -14.82 10.47 -6.97
CA PRO A 140 -13.89 9.83 -7.90
C PRO A 140 -14.59 9.44 -9.20
N ASP A 141 -13.85 9.44 -10.30
CA ASP A 141 -14.31 8.90 -11.58
C ASP A 141 -14.13 7.39 -11.62
N ILE A 142 -13.07 6.90 -10.95
CA ILE A 142 -12.73 5.49 -10.82
C ILE A 142 -12.41 5.23 -9.36
N ALA A 143 -13.08 4.25 -8.75
CA ALA A 143 -12.82 3.82 -7.38
C ALA A 143 -12.44 2.34 -7.35
N CYS A 144 -11.25 2.05 -6.81
CA CYS A 144 -10.70 0.72 -6.64
C CYS A 144 -10.75 0.34 -5.17
N PHE A 145 -11.63 -0.59 -4.79
CA PHE A 145 -11.74 -1.03 -3.41
C PHE A 145 -11.18 -2.44 -3.23
N GLN A 146 -10.46 -2.63 -2.13
CA GLN A 146 -9.97 -3.92 -1.68
C GLN A 146 -10.74 -4.34 -0.43
N GLU A 147 -10.79 -5.64 -0.16
CA GLU A 147 -11.61 -6.24 0.91
C GLU A 147 -13.08 -5.83 0.81
N MET A 148 -13.62 -5.85 -0.40
CA MET A 148 -15.03 -5.57 -0.66
C MET A 148 -15.87 -6.77 -0.27
N VAL A 149 -17.04 -6.52 0.34
CA VAL A 149 -18.08 -7.51 0.57
C VAL A 149 -19.40 -7.00 0.00
N ALA A 150 -19.97 -7.73 -0.92
CA ALA A 150 -21.31 -7.46 -1.45
C ALA A 150 -21.89 -8.70 -2.13
N GLY A 151 -23.22 -8.74 -2.26
CA GLY A 151 -23.95 -9.74 -3.06
C GLY A 151 -24.46 -9.14 -4.37
N ASP A 152 -24.77 -10.02 -5.32
CA ASP A 152 -25.17 -9.63 -6.69
C ASP A 152 -26.60 -9.05 -6.74
N SER A 153 -27.47 -9.37 -5.79
CA SER A 153 -28.87 -8.95 -5.79
C SER A 153 -29.41 -8.69 -4.40
N VAL A 154 -30.45 -7.90 -4.31
CA VAL A 154 -31.25 -7.76 -3.08
C VAL A 154 -31.92 -9.09 -2.80
N ILE A 155 -31.60 -9.71 -1.68
CA ILE A 155 -32.26 -10.94 -1.23
C ILE A 155 -33.40 -10.57 -0.30
N ASP A 156 -34.51 -11.34 -0.42
CA ASP A 156 -35.61 -11.26 0.50
C ASP A 156 -35.13 -11.45 1.94
N LEU A 157 -35.12 -10.35 2.70
CA LEU A 157 -34.59 -10.28 4.05
C LEU A 157 -35.51 -10.92 5.11
N ASP A 158 -36.68 -11.46 4.70
CA ASP A 158 -37.65 -12.08 5.61
C ASP A 158 -37.20 -13.44 6.15
N ASN A 159 -36.04 -13.95 5.71
CA ASN A 159 -35.49 -15.20 6.20
C ASN A 159 -34.71 -14.98 7.52
N ALA A 160 -35.16 -15.60 8.62
CA ALA A 160 -34.66 -15.44 9.98
C ALA A 160 -33.13 -15.64 10.14
N TYR A 161 -32.48 -16.32 9.21
CA TYR A 161 -31.03 -16.53 9.19
C TYR A 161 -30.24 -15.24 8.89
N TYR A 162 -30.84 -14.31 8.15
CA TYR A 162 -30.21 -13.07 7.69
C TYR A 162 -30.29 -11.92 8.71
N HIS A 163 -31.14 -12.02 9.73
CA HIS A 163 -31.24 -11.00 10.76
C HIS A 163 -29.99 -10.79 11.61
N LYS A 164 -28.97 -11.65 11.47
CA LYS A 164 -27.74 -11.55 12.24
C LYS A 164 -26.72 -10.58 11.64
N PHE A 165 -26.71 -10.39 10.32
CA PHE A 165 -25.76 -9.56 9.60
C PHE A 165 -26.49 -8.63 8.63
N SER A 166 -25.91 -7.45 8.37
CA SER A 166 -26.39 -6.60 7.29
C SER A 166 -26.06 -7.25 5.95
N PHE A 167 -26.90 -7.02 4.95
CA PHE A 167 -26.66 -7.43 3.58
C PHE A 167 -26.27 -6.20 2.76
N TYR A 168 -25.15 -6.25 2.04
CA TYR A 168 -24.71 -5.21 1.13
C TYR A 168 -24.88 -5.72 -0.30
N SER A 169 -25.56 -4.94 -1.13
CA SER A 169 -25.78 -5.22 -2.55
C SER A 169 -24.86 -4.38 -3.42
N ILE A 170 -24.37 -4.94 -4.50
CA ILE A 170 -23.61 -4.18 -5.52
C ILE A 170 -24.45 -3.06 -6.08
N VAL A 171 -25.75 -3.33 -6.38
CA VAL A 171 -26.67 -2.33 -6.93
C VAL A 171 -26.85 -1.14 -5.95
N ASP A 172 -26.91 -1.40 -4.63
CA ASP A 172 -27.03 -0.33 -3.66
C ASP A 172 -25.76 0.54 -3.62
N PHE A 173 -24.59 -0.06 -3.76
CA PHE A 173 -23.33 0.66 -3.86
C PHE A 173 -23.24 1.51 -5.14
N GLU A 174 -23.64 0.95 -6.31
CA GLU A 174 -23.69 1.69 -7.58
C GLU A 174 -24.60 2.91 -7.47
N LEU A 175 -25.82 2.73 -6.95
CA LEU A 175 -26.80 3.80 -6.81
C LEU A 175 -26.33 4.85 -5.79
N SER A 176 -25.88 4.42 -4.61
CA SER A 176 -25.51 5.34 -3.53
C SER A 176 -24.22 6.12 -3.79
N MET A 177 -23.28 5.56 -4.56
CA MET A 177 -22.00 6.20 -4.92
C MET A 177 -22.01 6.78 -6.34
N HIS A 178 -23.13 6.63 -7.09
CA HIS A 178 -23.31 7.17 -8.44
C HIS A 178 -22.31 6.64 -9.48
N PHE A 179 -22.06 5.33 -9.46
CA PHE A 179 -21.26 4.64 -10.48
C PHE A 179 -22.18 3.83 -11.40
N PRO A 180 -22.17 4.10 -12.72
CA PRO A 180 -23.02 3.37 -13.69
C PRO A 180 -22.39 2.06 -14.16
N ASP A 181 -21.13 1.78 -13.83
CA ASP A 181 -20.42 0.58 -14.30
C ASP A 181 -19.40 0.08 -13.26
N GLU A 182 -19.22 -1.24 -13.22
CA GLU A 182 -18.36 -1.88 -12.25
C GLU A 182 -17.73 -3.20 -12.76
N TYR A 183 -16.72 -3.68 -12.04
CA TYR A 183 -16.22 -5.04 -12.15
C TYR A 183 -15.81 -5.59 -10.80
N TYR A 184 -16.54 -6.61 -10.32
CA TYR A 184 -16.30 -7.28 -9.05
C TYR A 184 -15.64 -8.63 -9.25
N SER A 185 -14.42 -8.81 -8.70
CA SER A 185 -13.71 -10.10 -8.67
C SER A 185 -13.69 -10.66 -7.28
N TYR A 186 -14.15 -11.89 -7.13
CA TYR A 186 -14.19 -12.61 -5.84
C TYR A 186 -13.87 -14.10 -6.01
N ASN A 187 -13.62 -14.78 -4.92
CA ASN A 187 -13.34 -16.21 -4.89
C ASN A 187 -14.58 -16.99 -4.46
N TRP A 188 -15.14 -17.80 -5.35
CA TRP A 188 -16.33 -18.62 -5.11
C TRP A 188 -16.20 -19.60 -3.92
N LYS A 189 -15.00 -20.05 -3.61
CA LYS A 189 -14.77 -21.00 -2.50
C LYS A 189 -14.76 -20.35 -1.12
N GLU A 190 -14.64 -19.04 -1.10
CA GLU A 190 -14.52 -18.22 0.11
C GLU A 190 -15.73 -17.33 0.30
N ASP A 191 -16.89 -17.70 -0.33
CA ASP A 191 -18.12 -16.93 -0.20
C ASP A 191 -18.49 -16.76 1.27
N TYR A 192 -18.62 -15.52 1.65
CA TYR A 192 -18.98 -15.11 2.98
C TYR A 192 -20.51 -15.08 3.12
N LEU A 193 -21.08 -15.88 4.03
CA LEU A 193 -22.52 -15.93 4.30
C LEU A 193 -23.40 -16.29 3.09
N ALA A 194 -23.00 -17.26 2.28
CA ALA A 194 -23.78 -17.89 1.20
C ALA A 194 -24.28 -16.99 0.04
N TYR A 195 -24.42 -15.68 0.26
CA TYR A 195 -24.95 -14.73 -0.73
C TYR A 195 -24.13 -13.44 -0.86
N GLN A 196 -23.08 -13.28 -0.05
CA GLN A 196 -22.15 -12.17 -0.15
C GLN A 196 -20.76 -12.71 -0.45
N HIS A 197 -20.14 -12.14 -1.45
CA HIS A 197 -18.82 -12.50 -1.91
C HIS A 197 -17.79 -11.58 -1.28
N PHE A 198 -16.59 -12.08 -1.03
CA PHE A 198 -15.46 -11.28 -0.57
C PHE A 198 -14.45 -11.13 -1.70
N GLY A 199 -14.08 -9.90 -2.01
CA GLY A 199 -13.18 -9.68 -3.14
C GLY A 199 -12.66 -8.25 -3.27
N ILE A 200 -12.43 -7.85 -4.52
CA ILE A 200 -12.01 -6.50 -4.90
C ILE A 200 -12.90 -6.01 -6.04
N ILE A 201 -13.16 -4.71 -6.09
CA ILE A 201 -14.04 -4.11 -7.08
C ILE A 201 -13.42 -2.86 -7.69
N ILE A 202 -13.73 -2.61 -8.96
CA ILE A 202 -13.49 -1.34 -9.64
C ILE A 202 -14.87 -0.78 -10.01
N PHE A 203 -15.20 0.39 -9.48
CA PHE A 203 -16.32 1.20 -9.92
C PHE A 203 -15.82 2.28 -10.89
N SER A 204 -16.61 2.57 -11.92
CA SER A 204 -16.26 3.56 -12.93
C SER A 204 -17.47 4.41 -13.34
N LYS A 205 -17.25 5.75 -13.46
CA LYS A 205 -18.21 6.66 -14.11
C LYS A 205 -18.16 6.59 -15.63
N TYR A 206 -17.11 5.96 -16.17
CA TYR A 206 -16.92 5.78 -17.60
C TYR A 206 -17.19 4.33 -18.00
N PRO A 207 -17.59 4.06 -19.26
CA PRO A 207 -17.85 2.71 -19.73
C PRO A 207 -16.65 1.79 -19.57
N ILE A 208 -16.87 0.60 -19.04
CA ILE A 208 -15.90 -0.50 -18.96
C ILE A 208 -16.12 -1.41 -20.18
N VAL A 209 -15.15 -1.45 -21.09
CA VAL A 209 -15.24 -2.22 -22.34
C VAL A 209 -14.58 -3.61 -22.27
N ASN A 210 -13.76 -3.84 -21.25
CA ASN A 210 -13.12 -5.13 -21.01
C ASN A 210 -12.95 -5.34 -19.49
N ARG A 211 -13.18 -6.57 -19.05
CA ARG A 211 -13.11 -6.99 -17.64
C ARG A 211 -12.29 -8.25 -17.53
N HIS A 212 -11.32 -8.29 -16.62
CA HIS A 212 -10.45 -9.46 -16.48
C HIS A 212 -9.95 -9.66 -15.05
N THR A 213 -10.16 -10.85 -14.50
CA THR A 213 -9.53 -11.30 -13.26
C THR A 213 -8.21 -11.99 -13.60
N ILE A 214 -7.09 -11.46 -13.13
CA ILE A 214 -5.74 -11.95 -13.43
C ILE A 214 -5.45 -13.25 -12.67
N ALA A 215 -5.71 -13.23 -11.36
CA ALA A 215 -5.50 -14.37 -10.50
C ALA A 215 -6.36 -14.24 -9.23
N THR A 216 -6.90 -15.39 -8.83
CA THR A 216 -7.42 -15.64 -7.49
C THR A 216 -6.58 -16.76 -6.91
N TYR A 217 -5.96 -16.53 -5.77
CA TYR A 217 -5.17 -17.58 -5.12
C TYR A 217 -6.10 -18.45 -4.28
N PRO A 218 -6.24 -19.76 -4.58
CA PRO A 218 -7.08 -20.66 -3.79
C PRO A 218 -6.68 -20.60 -2.32
N TYR A 219 -7.68 -20.55 -1.43
CA TYR A 219 -7.51 -20.43 0.02
C TYR A 219 -6.92 -19.11 0.51
N ASP A 220 -6.84 -18.11 -0.37
CA ASP A 220 -6.36 -16.77 -0.03
C ASP A 220 -7.23 -15.71 -0.71
N TYR A 221 -8.44 -15.53 -0.18
CA TYR A 221 -9.44 -14.60 -0.70
C TYR A 221 -8.98 -13.14 -0.69
N ASN A 222 -7.94 -12.82 0.09
CA ASN A 222 -7.36 -11.49 0.13
C ASN A 222 -6.34 -11.22 -0.98
N SER A 223 -6.03 -12.20 -1.84
CA SER A 223 -5.04 -12.03 -2.91
C SER A 223 -5.72 -12.18 -4.26
N ILE A 224 -6.37 -11.11 -4.70
CA ILE A 224 -7.07 -11.02 -5.97
C ILE A 224 -6.47 -9.88 -6.78
N PHE A 225 -6.29 -10.09 -8.08
CA PHE A 225 -5.81 -9.10 -9.02
C PHE A 225 -6.74 -9.03 -10.22
N GLN A 226 -7.12 -7.83 -10.58
CA GLN A 226 -8.00 -7.60 -11.73
C GLN A 226 -7.58 -6.37 -12.52
N PHE A 227 -8.03 -6.28 -13.76
CA PHE A 227 -8.03 -5.04 -14.50
C PHE A 227 -9.32 -4.86 -15.30
N VAL A 228 -9.58 -3.62 -15.63
CA VAL A 228 -10.61 -3.21 -16.58
C VAL A 228 -10.03 -2.26 -17.62
N ASP A 229 -10.59 -2.24 -18.82
CA ASP A 229 -10.30 -1.21 -19.81
C ASP A 229 -11.47 -0.21 -19.81
N VAL A 230 -11.15 1.02 -19.42
CA VAL A 230 -12.11 2.13 -19.25
C VAL A 230 -11.95 3.10 -20.41
N VAL A 231 -13.07 3.52 -20.99
CA VAL A 231 -13.10 4.48 -22.11
C VAL A 231 -13.58 5.84 -21.62
N LYS A 232 -12.69 6.86 -21.68
CA LYS A 232 -13.06 8.27 -21.49
C LYS A 232 -12.91 9.00 -22.81
N ASN A 233 -14.03 9.46 -23.38
CA ASN A 233 -14.10 10.04 -24.73
C ASN A 233 -13.54 9.07 -25.80
N THR A 234 -12.43 9.38 -26.43
CA THR A 234 -11.74 8.52 -27.41
C THR A 234 -10.58 7.73 -26.84
N ASP A 235 -10.25 7.94 -25.58
CA ASP A 235 -9.08 7.37 -24.92
C ASP A 235 -9.45 6.15 -24.09
N THR A 236 -8.66 5.09 -24.23
CA THR A 236 -8.78 3.90 -23.39
C THR A 236 -7.62 3.87 -22.39
N VAL A 237 -7.93 3.58 -21.14
CA VAL A 237 -6.96 3.36 -20.07
C VAL A 237 -7.21 2.02 -19.40
N ARG A 238 -6.15 1.27 -19.11
CA ARG A 238 -6.24 0.03 -18.33
C ARG A 238 -6.03 0.33 -16.87
N VAL A 239 -7.04 0.03 -16.06
CA VAL A 239 -7.04 0.24 -14.62
C VAL A 239 -6.88 -1.11 -13.93
N PHE A 240 -5.81 -1.26 -13.16
CA PHE A 240 -5.56 -2.42 -12.32
C PHE A 240 -6.03 -2.14 -10.89
N ASN A 241 -6.71 -3.10 -10.28
CA ASN A 241 -6.94 -3.14 -8.85
C ASN A 241 -6.26 -4.39 -8.30
N ILE A 242 -5.36 -4.23 -7.34
CA ILE A 242 -4.57 -5.33 -6.78
C ILE A 242 -4.64 -5.33 -5.27
N HIS A 243 -4.65 -6.54 -4.69
CA HIS A 243 -4.51 -6.73 -3.25
C HIS A 243 -3.51 -7.86 -3.03
N LEU A 244 -2.26 -7.50 -2.67
CA LEU A 244 -1.21 -8.48 -2.40
C LEU A 244 -1.48 -9.19 -1.07
N GLN A 245 -0.83 -10.33 -0.89
CA GLN A 245 -1.00 -11.18 0.28
C GLN A 245 -0.85 -10.42 1.60
N SER A 246 -1.90 -10.38 2.40
CA SER A 246 -1.80 -9.90 3.78
C SER A 246 -0.90 -10.81 4.63
N LEU A 247 -0.17 -10.24 5.57
CA LEU A 247 0.66 -11.00 6.54
C LEU A 247 -0.19 -11.80 7.54
N LYS A 248 -1.52 -11.57 7.59
CA LYS A 248 -2.51 -12.29 8.42
C LYS A 248 -2.07 -12.39 9.89
N PHE A 249 -1.63 -11.27 10.47
CA PHE A 249 -1.32 -11.24 11.89
C PHE A 249 -2.57 -11.45 12.73
N SER A 250 -2.50 -12.40 13.68
CA SER A 250 -3.54 -12.54 14.70
C SER A 250 -3.43 -11.39 15.72
N ASN A 251 -4.51 -11.12 16.46
CA ASN A 251 -4.48 -10.16 17.56
C ASN A 251 -3.36 -10.45 18.58
N ALA A 252 -3.01 -11.72 18.79
CA ALA A 252 -1.90 -12.12 19.63
C ALA A 252 -0.54 -11.75 19.02
N ASN A 253 -0.39 -11.87 17.67
CA ASN A 253 0.82 -11.42 16.99
C ASN A 253 0.95 -9.90 17.06
N LEU A 254 -0.13 -9.14 16.82
CA LEU A 254 -0.13 -7.68 16.87
C LEU A 254 0.24 -7.17 18.27
N LYS A 255 -0.39 -7.70 19.32
CA LYS A 255 -0.03 -7.37 20.71
C LYS A 255 1.42 -7.67 21.04
N TYR A 256 1.97 -8.76 20.49
CA TYR A 256 3.38 -9.12 20.70
C TYR A 256 4.33 -8.18 19.92
N ILE A 257 3.96 -7.74 18.72
CA ILE A 257 4.73 -6.77 17.93
C ILE A 257 4.78 -5.41 18.65
N ASP A 258 3.63 -4.98 19.22
CA ASP A 258 3.54 -3.70 19.95
C ASP A 258 4.34 -3.71 21.26
N ASN A 259 4.35 -4.87 21.96
CA ASN A 259 5.04 -5.03 23.24
C ASN A 259 5.82 -6.35 23.28
N PRO A 260 6.99 -6.42 22.63
CA PRO A 260 7.77 -7.64 22.57
C PRO A 260 8.36 -7.99 23.94
N THR A 261 8.13 -9.23 24.38
CA THR A 261 8.73 -9.79 25.59
C THR A 261 9.68 -10.95 25.24
N ILE A 262 10.72 -11.18 26.03
CA ILE A 262 11.70 -12.27 25.79
C ILE A 262 11.86 -13.08 27.09
N GLU A 263 10.83 -13.15 27.92
CA GLU A 263 10.93 -13.68 29.28
C GLU A 263 10.60 -15.19 29.38
N SER A 264 9.99 -15.78 28.34
CA SER A 264 9.51 -17.16 28.42
C SER A 264 9.64 -17.95 27.12
N GLY A 265 9.60 -19.27 27.21
CA GLY A 265 9.52 -20.16 26.04
C GLY A 265 8.29 -19.91 25.15
N ALA A 266 7.22 -19.33 25.70
CA ALA A 266 6.04 -18.93 24.92
C ALA A 266 6.36 -17.74 23.98
N ASP A 267 7.25 -16.85 24.39
CA ASP A 267 7.65 -15.68 23.58
C ASP A 267 8.52 -16.10 22.39
N VAL A 268 9.33 -17.15 22.55
CA VAL A 268 10.07 -17.77 21.44
C VAL A 268 9.12 -18.34 20.39
N LYS A 269 7.99 -18.94 20.79
CA LYS A 269 6.96 -19.45 19.85
C LYS A 269 6.27 -18.31 19.13
N LYS A 270 5.94 -17.21 19.82
CA LYS A 270 5.34 -15.99 19.21
C LYS A 270 6.29 -15.37 18.21
N THR A 271 7.58 -15.19 18.56
CA THR A 271 8.62 -14.69 17.66
C THR A 271 8.72 -15.54 16.40
N LYS A 272 8.81 -16.87 16.53
CA LYS A 272 8.85 -17.79 15.39
C LYS A 272 7.61 -17.66 14.50
N SER A 273 6.42 -17.54 15.11
CA SER A 273 5.16 -17.34 14.39
C SER A 273 5.18 -16.06 13.56
N VAL A 274 5.58 -14.93 14.16
CA VAL A 274 5.68 -13.63 13.48
C VAL A 274 6.70 -13.69 12.33
N LEU A 275 7.90 -14.22 12.59
CA LEU A 275 8.95 -14.36 11.56
C LEU A 275 8.51 -15.26 10.40
N SER A 276 7.80 -16.35 10.69
CA SER A 276 7.27 -17.25 9.65
C SER A 276 6.25 -16.54 8.74
N LYS A 277 5.39 -15.69 9.32
CA LYS A 277 4.41 -14.90 8.56
C LYS A 277 5.10 -13.87 7.66
N PHE A 278 6.10 -13.14 8.17
CA PHE A 278 6.91 -12.24 7.35
C PHE A 278 7.60 -12.97 6.20
N LYS A 279 8.26 -14.11 6.50
CA LYS A 279 8.92 -14.92 5.47
C LYS A 279 7.94 -15.31 4.37
N LEU A 280 6.77 -15.86 4.75
CA LEU A 280 5.76 -16.28 3.78
C LEU A 280 5.23 -15.10 2.98
N GLY A 281 4.94 -13.97 3.64
CA GLY A 281 4.46 -12.76 3.01
C GLY A 281 5.46 -12.24 1.97
N PHE A 282 6.72 -12.02 2.35
CA PHE A 282 7.74 -11.51 1.42
C PHE A 282 7.94 -12.40 0.19
N ILE A 283 7.94 -13.75 0.38
CA ILE A 283 8.06 -14.68 -0.75
C ILE A 283 6.83 -14.60 -1.66
N LYS A 284 5.62 -14.51 -1.08
CA LYS A 284 4.39 -14.40 -1.87
C LYS A 284 4.30 -13.05 -2.59
N HIS A 285 4.67 -11.94 -1.93
CA HIS A 285 4.70 -10.62 -2.56
C HIS A 285 5.57 -10.61 -3.81
N GLN A 286 6.75 -11.27 -3.76
CA GLN A 286 7.60 -11.41 -4.94
C GLN A 286 6.86 -12.09 -6.10
N GLN A 287 6.31 -13.28 -5.86
CA GLN A 287 5.62 -14.07 -6.89
C GLN A 287 4.41 -13.33 -7.47
N GLN A 288 3.66 -12.67 -6.60
CA GLN A 288 2.47 -11.90 -6.98
C GLN A 288 2.85 -10.65 -7.78
N ALA A 289 3.91 -9.94 -7.36
CA ALA A 289 4.40 -8.76 -8.07
C ALA A 289 4.89 -9.10 -9.48
N ASP A 290 5.61 -10.22 -9.65
CA ASP A 290 6.05 -10.71 -10.96
C ASP A 290 4.85 -10.99 -11.86
N ARG A 291 3.81 -11.66 -11.33
CA ARG A 291 2.60 -11.97 -12.08
C ARG A 291 1.83 -10.72 -12.51
N VAL A 292 1.66 -9.77 -11.60
CA VAL A 292 1.01 -8.48 -11.91
C VAL A 292 1.82 -7.73 -12.97
N LYS A 293 3.17 -7.70 -12.84
CA LYS A 293 4.04 -7.01 -13.80
C LYS A 293 3.97 -7.60 -15.21
N GLU A 294 3.84 -8.92 -15.34
CA GLU A 294 3.62 -9.57 -16.63
C GLU A 294 2.35 -9.01 -17.32
N GLU A 295 1.23 -8.87 -16.59
CA GLU A 295 0.00 -8.34 -17.16
C GLU A 295 0.07 -6.83 -17.47
N ILE A 296 0.76 -6.05 -16.64
CA ILE A 296 1.04 -4.63 -16.90
C ILE A 296 1.79 -4.49 -18.23
N ASN A 297 2.83 -5.31 -18.45
CA ASN A 297 3.65 -5.24 -19.65
C ASN A 297 2.91 -5.65 -20.93
N LYS A 298 1.82 -6.43 -20.83
CA LYS A 298 0.95 -6.83 -21.95
C LYS A 298 -0.09 -5.77 -22.29
N SER A 299 -0.23 -4.70 -21.48
CA SER A 299 -1.26 -3.69 -21.73
C SER A 299 -1.00 -2.93 -23.04
N PRO A 300 -1.98 -2.89 -23.97
CA PRO A 300 -1.89 -2.06 -25.15
C PRO A 300 -2.23 -0.58 -24.87
N TYR A 301 -2.69 -0.30 -23.65
CA TYR A 301 -3.16 1.02 -23.23
C TYR A 301 -2.28 1.59 -22.13
N PRO A 302 -2.26 2.93 -21.93
CA PRO A 302 -1.74 3.54 -20.72
C PRO A 302 -2.35 2.90 -19.47
N VAL A 303 -1.58 2.80 -18.39
CA VAL A 303 -2.01 2.07 -17.19
C VAL A 303 -2.18 2.97 -15.98
N ILE A 304 -3.16 2.64 -15.15
CA ILE A 304 -3.34 3.11 -13.78
C ILE A 304 -3.36 1.87 -12.90
N ILE A 305 -2.61 1.87 -11.80
CA ILE A 305 -2.56 0.74 -10.87
C ILE A 305 -2.90 1.25 -9.49
N CYS A 306 -3.96 0.70 -8.94
CA CYS A 306 -4.45 0.98 -7.59
C CYS A 306 -4.35 -0.27 -6.74
N GLY A 307 -4.14 -0.11 -5.46
CA GLY A 307 -4.29 -1.25 -4.55
C GLY A 307 -3.51 -1.19 -3.28
N ASP A 308 -3.83 -2.16 -2.43
CA ASP A 308 -3.10 -2.49 -1.22
C ASP A 308 -1.98 -3.49 -1.56
N PHE A 309 -0.75 -3.02 -1.50
CA PHE A 309 0.43 -3.83 -1.79
C PHE A 309 0.88 -4.67 -0.58
N ASN A 310 0.31 -4.39 0.61
CA ASN A 310 0.76 -5.00 1.86
C ASN A 310 2.29 -4.93 2.05
N ASP A 311 2.94 -4.00 1.36
CA ASP A 311 4.39 -3.82 1.34
C ASP A 311 4.76 -2.32 1.22
N VAL A 312 5.96 -1.97 1.66
CA VAL A 312 6.40 -0.59 1.79
C VAL A 312 7.27 -0.14 0.59
N PRO A 313 7.51 1.18 0.41
CA PRO A 313 8.42 1.69 -0.62
C PRO A 313 9.81 1.05 -0.54
N ASN A 314 10.44 0.90 -1.70
CA ASN A 314 11.71 0.18 -1.91
C ASN A 314 11.63 -1.34 -1.72
N SER A 315 10.46 -1.92 -1.41
CA SER A 315 10.29 -3.37 -1.42
C SER A 315 10.34 -3.95 -2.84
N TYR A 316 10.52 -5.26 -2.94
CA TYR A 316 10.52 -5.93 -4.24
C TYR A 316 9.20 -5.71 -4.99
N ALA A 317 8.07 -5.85 -4.30
CA ALA A 317 6.75 -5.68 -4.91
C ALA A 317 6.55 -4.24 -5.42
N TYR A 318 6.89 -3.25 -4.58
CA TYR A 318 6.81 -1.83 -4.93
C TYR A 318 7.65 -1.50 -6.17
N GLU A 319 8.92 -1.93 -6.19
CA GLU A 319 9.85 -1.67 -7.29
C GLU A 319 9.48 -2.41 -8.58
N THR A 320 9.04 -3.66 -8.46
CA THR A 320 8.68 -4.49 -9.62
C THR A 320 7.42 -3.97 -10.31
N ILE A 321 6.35 -3.74 -9.55
CA ILE A 321 5.08 -3.24 -10.09
C ILE A 321 5.26 -1.82 -10.60
N GLY A 322 5.91 -0.95 -9.81
CA GLY A 322 6.12 0.46 -10.12
C GLY A 322 7.16 0.75 -11.20
N LYS A 323 7.90 -0.26 -11.69
CA LYS A 323 8.97 -0.05 -12.67
C LYS A 323 8.46 0.59 -13.96
N GLY A 324 8.97 1.79 -14.28
CA GLY A 324 8.57 2.56 -15.45
C GLY A 324 7.28 3.38 -15.25
N LEU A 325 6.76 3.46 -14.03
CA LEU A 325 5.55 4.20 -13.67
C LEU A 325 5.89 5.31 -12.67
N GLN A 326 4.97 6.26 -12.51
CA GLN A 326 5.02 7.34 -11.52
C GLN A 326 4.13 6.96 -10.34
N ASN A 327 4.61 7.11 -9.10
CA ASN A 327 3.78 6.96 -7.91
C ASN A 327 3.14 8.31 -7.55
N ALA A 328 1.82 8.33 -7.40
CA ALA A 328 1.08 9.58 -7.16
C ALA A 328 1.51 10.29 -5.87
N PHE A 329 1.84 9.54 -4.81
CA PHE A 329 2.35 10.12 -3.56
C PHE A 329 3.77 10.69 -3.73
N GLU A 330 4.67 10.04 -4.48
CA GLU A 330 6.01 10.55 -4.74
C GLU A 330 5.98 11.86 -5.54
N GLU A 331 4.97 12.01 -6.43
CA GLU A 331 4.81 13.19 -7.26
C GLU A 331 4.19 14.37 -6.52
N LYS A 332 3.24 14.14 -5.61
CA LYS A 332 2.44 15.20 -4.98
C LYS A 332 2.31 15.11 -3.46
N GLY A 333 2.85 14.06 -2.86
CA GLY A 333 2.77 13.86 -1.41
C GLY A 333 3.93 14.49 -0.64
N VAL A 334 3.77 14.53 0.69
CA VAL A 334 4.78 15.00 1.62
C VAL A 334 4.83 14.10 2.86
N GLY A 335 6.04 13.92 3.40
CA GLY A 335 6.25 13.14 4.61
C GLY A 335 6.14 11.63 4.41
N LEU A 336 5.63 10.91 5.41
CA LEU A 336 5.58 9.44 5.40
C LEU A 336 4.41 8.88 4.59
N GLY A 337 3.29 9.62 4.52
CA GLY A 337 2.10 9.21 3.77
C GLY A 337 1.47 7.90 4.26
N ARG A 338 1.40 7.70 5.58
CA ARG A 338 0.83 6.52 6.20
C ARG A 338 -0.57 6.22 5.66
N THR A 339 -0.78 5.02 5.14
CA THR A 339 -2.10 4.57 4.64
C THR A 339 -2.74 3.51 5.52
N PHE A 340 -1.97 2.75 6.31
CA PHE A 340 -2.49 1.77 7.26
C PHE A 340 -2.45 2.29 8.70
N SER A 341 -3.59 2.24 9.42
CA SER A 341 -3.73 2.84 10.76
C SER A 341 -3.12 2.02 11.90
N GLY A 342 -2.79 0.75 11.67
CA GLY A 342 -2.19 -0.14 12.66
C GLY A 342 -0.67 -0.02 12.76
N ILE A 343 -0.09 -0.67 13.74
CA ILE A 343 1.32 -0.99 14.00
C ILE A 343 2.28 0.22 13.94
N ALA A 344 2.63 0.75 12.77
CA ALA A 344 3.72 1.72 12.62
C ALA A 344 3.32 2.91 11.73
N PRO A 345 3.85 4.13 12.01
CA PRO A 345 3.54 5.32 11.21
C PRO A 345 4.18 5.31 9.81
N THR A 346 5.06 4.36 9.54
CA THR A 346 5.80 4.22 8.28
C THR A 346 5.08 3.33 7.25
N LEU A 347 3.92 2.77 7.60
CA LEU A 347 3.19 1.85 6.74
C LEU A 347 2.35 2.63 5.71
N ARG A 348 3.01 2.97 4.61
CA ARG A 348 2.38 3.37 3.36
C ARG A 348 2.38 2.15 2.45
N ILE A 349 1.27 1.42 2.45
CA ILE A 349 1.12 0.14 1.75
C ILE A 349 0.10 0.21 0.62
N ASP A 350 -0.76 1.22 0.61
CA ASP A 350 -1.68 1.50 -0.49
C ASP A 350 -1.02 2.45 -1.50
N ASN A 351 -1.19 2.19 -2.79
CA ASN A 351 -0.51 2.92 -3.84
C ASN A 351 -1.40 3.20 -5.04
N ILE A 352 -1.16 4.35 -5.69
CA ILE A 352 -1.63 4.67 -7.04
C ILE A 352 -0.40 4.92 -7.90
N PHE A 353 -0.18 4.05 -8.90
CA PHE A 353 0.84 4.25 -9.93
C PHE A 353 0.19 4.57 -11.27
N VAL A 354 0.82 5.43 -12.05
CA VAL A 354 0.33 5.85 -13.37
C VAL A 354 1.41 5.75 -14.43
N GLY A 355 1.00 5.42 -15.64
CA GLY A 355 1.90 5.38 -16.80
C GLY A 355 2.51 6.74 -17.11
N PRO A 356 3.66 6.78 -17.83
CA PRO A 356 4.36 8.02 -18.18
C PRO A 356 3.56 8.93 -19.13
N GLN A 357 2.44 8.43 -19.69
CA GLN A 357 1.51 9.21 -20.53
C GLN A 357 0.62 10.15 -19.71
N TYR A 358 0.66 10.04 -18.39
CA TYR A 358 -0.11 10.87 -17.46
C TYR A 358 0.79 11.76 -16.62
N GLN A 359 0.24 12.86 -16.15
CA GLN A 359 0.78 13.70 -15.10
C GLN A 359 -0.15 13.61 -13.87
N VAL A 360 0.42 13.40 -12.71
CA VAL A 360 -0.30 13.54 -11.44
C VAL A 360 -0.43 15.04 -11.14
N SER A 361 -1.64 15.55 -11.09
CA SER A 361 -1.90 16.95 -10.82
C SER A 361 -2.07 17.25 -9.33
N GLN A 362 -2.71 16.34 -8.59
CA GLN A 362 -2.84 16.42 -7.12
C GLN A 362 -3.00 15.04 -6.50
N PHE A 363 -2.72 14.95 -5.19
CA PHE A 363 -2.83 13.73 -4.41
C PHE A 363 -3.24 14.05 -2.97
N ILE A 364 -4.08 13.21 -2.36
CA ILE A 364 -4.39 13.26 -0.94
C ILE A 364 -4.49 11.85 -0.34
N CYS A 365 -4.00 11.70 0.87
CA CYS A 365 -4.34 10.59 1.77
C CYS A 365 -5.34 11.14 2.81
N VAL A 366 -6.58 10.67 2.77
CA VAL A 366 -7.67 11.22 3.58
C VAL A 366 -7.62 10.64 4.98
N ASN A 367 -7.19 11.43 5.95
CA ASN A 367 -7.03 11.01 7.34
C ASN A 367 -8.38 10.97 8.10
N LYS A 368 -9.32 10.13 7.61
CA LYS A 368 -10.58 9.80 8.30
C LYS A 368 -10.57 8.31 8.64
N LYS A 369 -10.62 7.97 9.92
CA LYS A 369 -10.54 6.59 10.41
C LYS A 369 -11.89 5.88 10.31
N LEU A 370 -12.30 5.52 9.08
CA LEU A 370 -13.51 4.77 8.77
C LEU A 370 -13.21 3.29 8.45
N SER A 371 -11.97 2.99 8.08
CA SER A 371 -11.39 1.66 7.92
C SER A 371 -10.06 1.63 8.68
N ASP A 372 -9.40 0.49 8.75
CA ASP A 372 -8.01 0.38 9.18
C ASP A 372 -7.02 0.90 8.12
N HIS A 373 -7.49 1.16 6.89
CA HIS A 373 -6.78 1.89 5.84
C HIS A 373 -7.38 3.28 5.60
N PHE A 374 -6.52 4.22 5.23
CA PHE A 374 -6.91 5.56 4.80
C PHE A 374 -7.03 5.59 3.28
N PRO A 375 -8.15 6.09 2.71
CA PRO A 375 -8.28 6.21 1.27
C PRO A 375 -7.26 7.19 0.69
N ILE A 376 -6.71 6.82 -0.45
CA ILE A 376 -5.83 7.65 -1.24
C ILE A 376 -6.50 8.06 -2.54
N ILE A 377 -6.32 9.32 -2.94
CA ILE A 377 -6.98 9.90 -4.11
C ILE A 377 -5.93 10.67 -4.92
N ALA A 378 -5.97 10.48 -6.22
CA ALA A 378 -5.13 11.22 -7.16
C ALA A 378 -5.96 11.74 -8.34
N ASP A 379 -5.67 12.96 -8.77
CA ASP A 379 -6.13 13.47 -10.05
C ASP A 379 -4.98 13.36 -11.06
N ILE A 380 -5.29 12.76 -12.19
CA ILE A 380 -4.34 12.52 -13.27
C ILE A 380 -4.86 13.14 -14.57
N THR A 381 -3.97 13.76 -15.31
CA THR A 381 -4.28 14.39 -16.61
C THR A 381 -3.42 13.75 -17.68
N ARG A 382 -3.98 13.43 -18.82
CA ARG A 382 -3.22 12.90 -19.95
C ARG A 382 -2.30 13.98 -20.51
N LEU A 383 -1.04 13.62 -20.72
CA LEU A 383 -0.11 14.52 -21.41
C LEU A 383 -0.51 14.62 -22.89
N GLN A 384 -0.73 15.83 -23.36
CA GLN A 384 -0.93 16.06 -24.79
C GLN A 384 0.41 15.81 -25.49
N HIS A 385 0.40 14.97 -26.52
CA HIS A 385 1.56 14.87 -27.41
C HIS A 385 1.78 16.24 -28.07
N GLN A 386 2.91 16.87 -27.74
CA GLN A 386 3.40 18.02 -28.47
C GLN A 386 3.93 17.58 -29.81
#